data_d73061e71a0b25646793b3629d3195ea
#
_entry.id   d73061e71a0b25646793b3629d3195ea
#
_cell.length_a   1.000
_cell.length_b   1.000
_cell.length_c   1.000
_cell.angle_alpha   90.00
_cell.angle_beta   90.00
_cell.angle_gamma   90.00
#
_symmetry.space_group_name_H-M   'P 1'
#
loop_
_entity.id
_entity.type
_entity.pdbx_description
1 polymer ?
#
loop_
_entity_poly.entity_id
_entity_poly.type
_entity_poly.pdbx_seq_one_letter_code
_entity_poly.pdbx_strand_id
1 'polypeptide(L)'
;MYGLQLQLQPLLNALRQELLGYPVLHADETPVAMLKPGNKKVHSAYLWAYAPGAFEDMNAVVYDFCESRASGHARAFLGDWKGALVCDDFSDYKQSSTLGVTEAGCMAHSRRRFFDLHAGNKSQIAAQAPCRQASVRLSS
;
A
#
# COMPACT_ATOMS: atom_id res chain seq x y z
N MET A 1 0.69 -4.77 -28.85
CA MET A 1 0.97 -4.45 -27.43
C MET A 1 0.67 -5.59 -26.45
N TYR A 2 -0.19 -6.53 -26.80
CA TYR A 2 -0.50 -7.67 -25.92
C TYR A 2 0.62 -8.73 -25.75
N GLY A 3 1.58 -8.80 -26.68
CA GLY A 3 2.64 -9.82 -26.64
C GLY A 3 3.66 -9.64 -25.51
N LEU A 4 4.04 -8.40 -25.17
CA LEU A 4 5.03 -8.11 -24.12
C LEU A 4 4.45 -8.40 -22.72
N GLN A 5 3.19 -8.13 -22.52
CA GLN A 5 2.49 -8.36 -21.25
C GLN A 5 2.42 -9.87 -20.93
N LEU A 6 2.15 -10.70 -21.94
CA LEU A 6 2.14 -12.15 -21.82
C LEU A 6 3.54 -12.73 -21.51
N GLN A 7 4.59 -12.14 -22.08
CA GLN A 7 5.97 -12.57 -21.85
C GLN A 7 6.50 -12.23 -20.45
N LEU A 8 6.03 -11.11 -19.88
CA LEU A 8 6.45 -10.65 -18.55
C LEU A 8 5.61 -11.26 -17.40
N GLN A 9 4.45 -11.85 -17.72
CA GLN A 9 3.54 -12.41 -16.72
C GLN A 9 4.18 -13.47 -15.82
N PRO A 10 5.01 -14.42 -16.32
CA PRO A 10 5.71 -15.38 -15.46
C PRO A 10 6.64 -14.70 -14.44
N LEU A 11 7.36 -13.65 -14.87
CA LEU A 11 8.23 -12.88 -13.99
C LEU A 11 7.43 -12.15 -12.89
N LEU A 12 6.34 -11.50 -13.27
CA LEU A 12 5.45 -10.82 -12.32
C LEU A 12 4.86 -11.81 -11.30
N ASN A 13 4.46 -12.99 -11.77
CA ASN A 13 3.95 -14.04 -10.89
C ASN A 13 5.03 -14.55 -9.92
N ALA A 14 6.26 -14.72 -10.38
CA ALA A 14 7.38 -15.13 -9.53
C ALA A 14 7.70 -14.06 -8.47
N LEU A 15 7.75 -12.78 -8.86
CA LEU A 15 7.96 -11.67 -7.92
C LEU A 15 6.84 -11.58 -6.89
N ARG A 16 5.59 -11.75 -7.31
CA ARG A 16 4.46 -11.76 -6.39
C ARG A 16 4.54 -12.93 -5.41
N GLN A 17 4.88 -14.13 -5.87
CA GLN A 17 5.03 -15.31 -5.01
C GLN A 17 6.15 -15.12 -3.99
N GLU A 18 7.28 -14.59 -4.41
CA GLU A 18 8.39 -14.25 -3.51
C GLU A 18 7.95 -13.23 -2.46
N LEU A 19 7.29 -12.14 -2.88
CA LEU A 19 6.77 -11.12 -1.99
C LEU A 19 5.80 -11.68 -0.95
N LEU A 20 4.89 -12.56 -1.36
CA LEU A 20 3.92 -13.20 -0.46
C LEU A 20 4.55 -14.24 0.48
N GLY A 21 5.83 -14.54 0.37
CA GLY A 21 6.61 -15.33 1.32
C GLY A 21 6.99 -14.58 2.58
N TYR A 22 6.95 -13.24 2.57
CA TYR A 22 7.34 -12.42 3.71
C TYR A 22 6.19 -12.25 4.73
N PRO A 23 6.51 -12.17 6.03
CA PRO A 23 5.50 -12.04 7.09
C PRO A 23 4.93 -10.62 7.21
N VAL A 24 5.62 -9.62 6.67
CA VAL A 24 5.22 -8.21 6.72
C VAL A 24 5.27 -7.62 5.32
N LEU A 25 4.16 -7.03 4.90
CA LEU A 25 4.08 -6.30 3.65
C LEU A 25 3.62 -4.87 3.89
N HIS A 26 4.15 -3.97 3.09
CA HIS A 26 3.65 -2.61 2.95
C HIS A 26 2.78 -2.52 1.71
N ALA A 27 1.63 -1.86 1.83
CA ALA A 27 0.75 -1.60 0.71
C ALA A 27 0.36 -0.12 0.69
N ASP A 28 0.36 0.46 -0.50
CA ASP A 28 -0.07 1.84 -0.73
C ASP A 28 -0.86 1.93 -2.04
N GLU A 29 -1.82 2.81 -2.09
CA GLU A 29 -2.59 3.06 -3.31
C GLU A 29 -2.42 4.49 -3.80
N THR A 30 -2.21 4.65 -5.09
CA THR A 30 -2.11 5.96 -5.74
C THR A 30 -3.19 6.09 -6.80
N PRO A 31 -4.09 7.10 -6.71
CA PRO A 31 -5.05 7.36 -7.76
C PRO A 31 -4.34 7.89 -9.01
N VAL A 32 -4.69 7.34 -10.17
CA VAL A 32 -4.16 7.72 -11.48
C VAL A 32 -5.30 8.16 -12.37
N ALA A 33 -5.16 9.36 -12.97
CA ALA A 33 -6.13 9.85 -13.93
C ALA A 33 -6.01 9.09 -15.26
N MET A 34 -7.07 8.44 -15.70
CA MET A 34 -7.12 7.66 -16.93
C MET A 34 -8.17 8.19 -17.89
N LEU A 35 -7.79 8.35 -19.15
CA LEU A 35 -8.71 8.63 -20.25
C LEU A 35 -9.14 7.30 -20.88
N LYS A 36 -10.45 7.06 -20.89
CA LYS A 36 -11.02 5.90 -21.56
C LYS A 36 -11.42 6.29 -23.00
N PRO A 37 -10.95 5.57 -24.03
CA PRO A 37 -11.34 5.86 -25.41
C PRO A 37 -12.87 5.87 -25.56
N GLY A 38 -13.40 6.89 -26.23
CA GLY A 38 -14.86 7.06 -26.41
C GLY A 38 -15.59 7.77 -25.26
N ASN A 39 -14.95 7.99 -24.13
CA ASN A 39 -15.52 8.70 -22.99
C ASN A 39 -14.80 10.03 -22.80
N LYS A 40 -15.49 11.17 -22.90
CA LYS A 40 -14.91 12.51 -22.72
C LYS A 40 -14.58 12.84 -21.25
N LYS A 41 -14.77 11.89 -20.33
CA LYS A 41 -14.54 12.07 -18.89
C LYS A 41 -13.31 11.29 -18.43
N VAL A 42 -12.52 11.95 -17.59
CA VAL A 42 -11.41 11.34 -16.88
C VAL A 42 -11.97 10.40 -15.80
N HIS A 43 -11.48 9.17 -15.74
CA HIS A 43 -11.76 8.21 -14.68
C HIS A 43 -10.56 8.12 -13.72
N SER A 44 -10.82 7.86 -12.47
CA SER A 44 -9.77 7.50 -11.51
C SER A 44 -9.53 5.99 -11.60
N ALA A 45 -8.37 5.61 -12.07
CA ALA A 45 -7.80 4.29 -11.89
C ALA A 45 -6.86 4.30 -10.67
N TYR A 46 -6.38 3.15 -10.24
CA TYR A 46 -5.55 3.02 -9.05
C TYR A 46 -4.34 2.16 -9.34
N LEU A 47 -3.20 2.62 -8.89
CA LEU A 47 -1.96 1.86 -8.88
C LEU A 47 -1.68 1.43 -7.44
N TRP A 48 -1.71 0.14 -7.22
CA TRP A 48 -1.39 -0.48 -5.95
C TRP A 48 0.07 -0.86 -5.93
N ALA A 49 0.78 -0.48 -4.88
CA ALA A 49 2.19 -0.82 -4.69
C ALA A 49 2.31 -1.74 -3.48
N TYR A 50 2.96 -2.88 -3.65
CA TYR A 50 3.23 -3.83 -2.57
C TYR A 50 4.74 -4.01 -2.44
N ALA A 51 5.25 -3.90 -1.22
CA ALA A 51 6.66 -4.04 -0.90
C ALA A 51 6.84 -4.89 0.36
N PRO A 52 7.96 -5.62 0.51
CA PRO A 52 8.28 -6.32 1.75
C PRO A 52 8.61 -5.33 2.88
N GLY A 53 8.69 -5.82 4.10
CA GLY A 53 9.13 -5.03 5.24
C GLY A 53 10.55 -4.46 5.04
N ALA A 54 10.85 -3.35 5.72
CA ALA A 54 12.11 -2.62 5.54
C ALA A 54 13.37 -3.40 5.94
N PHE A 55 13.22 -4.53 6.62
CA PHE A 55 14.33 -5.38 7.10
C PHE A 55 14.42 -6.72 6.37
N GLU A 56 13.63 -6.89 5.29
CA GLU A 56 13.63 -8.10 4.48
C GLU A 56 14.71 -8.03 3.39
N ASP A 57 15.14 -9.19 2.93
CA ASP A 57 16.22 -9.29 1.93
C ASP A 57 15.78 -8.83 0.53
N MET A 58 14.49 -8.89 0.23
CA MET A 58 13.94 -8.47 -1.04
C MET A 58 13.81 -6.94 -1.09
N ASN A 59 14.46 -6.32 -2.06
CA ASN A 59 14.34 -4.88 -2.33
C ASN A 59 13.63 -4.66 -3.66
N ALA A 60 12.34 -5.00 -3.72
CA ALA A 60 11.52 -4.83 -4.90
C ALA A 60 10.11 -4.36 -4.52
N VAL A 61 9.45 -3.68 -5.44
CA VAL A 61 8.06 -3.27 -5.34
C VAL A 61 7.28 -3.91 -6.48
N VAL A 62 6.17 -4.55 -6.16
CA VAL A 62 5.24 -5.09 -7.14
C VAL A 62 4.06 -4.13 -7.28
N TYR A 63 3.80 -3.73 -8.52
CA TYR A 63 2.67 -2.84 -8.84
C TYR A 63 1.54 -3.63 -9.45
N ASP A 64 0.32 -3.34 -9.00
CA ASP A 64 -0.92 -3.85 -9.57
C ASP A 64 -1.80 -2.67 -10.00
N PHE A 65 -2.20 -2.67 -11.27
CA PHE A 65 -3.03 -1.62 -11.85
C PHE A 65 -4.48 -2.05 -11.93
N CYS A 66 -5.37 -1.21 -11.39
CA CYS A 66 -6.81 -1.48 -11.37
C CYS A 66 -7.61 -0.30 -11.90
N GLU A 67 -8.53 -0.55 -12.82
CA GLU A 67 -9.40 0.49 -13.39
C GLU A 67 -10.43 1.05 -12.39
N SER A 68 -10.62 0.41 -11.26
CA SER A 68 -11.58 0.81 -10.24
C SER A 68 -11.03 0.60 -8.84
N ARG A 69 -11.62 1.29 -7.87
CA ARG A 69 -11.34 1.14 -6.44
C ARG A 69 -12.21 0.04 -5.81
N ALA A 70 -12.41 -1.07 -6.50
CA ALA A 70 -13.23 -2.15 -5.96
C ALA A 70 -12.47 -2.93 -4.88
N SER A 71 -13.14 -3.21 -3.79
CA SER A 71 -12.60 -3.88 -2.59
C SER A 71 -12.01 -5.30 -2.83
N GLY A 72 -12.19 -5.84 -4.02
CA GLY A 72 -11.69 -7.16 -4.38
C GLY A 72 -10.23 -7.19 -4.85
N HIS A 73 -9.62 -6.05 -5.23
CA HIS A 73 -8.28 -6.05 -5.84
C HIS A 73 -7.18 -6.44 -4.87
N ALA A 74 -7.14 -5.83 -3.69
CA ALA A 74 -6.17 -6.19 -2.67
C ALA A 74 -6.31 -7.66 -2.22
N ARG A 75 -7.56 -8.14 -2.10
CA ARG A 75 -7.84 -9.54 -1.79
C ARG A 75 -7.38 -10.49 -2.90
N ALA A 76 -7.60 -10.15 -4.17
CA ALA A 76 -7.16 -10.94 -5.30
C ALA A 76 -5.62 -11.00 -5.38
N PHE A 77 -4.95 -9.90 -5.03
CA PHE A 77 -3.49 -9.86 -4.96
C PHE A 77 -2.94 -10.69 -3.79
N LEU A 78 -3.47 -10.52 -2.59
CA LEU A 78 -2.97 -11.21 -1.39
C LEU A 78 -3.36 -12.70 -1.39
N GLY A 79 -4.51 -13.08 -1.96
CA GLY A 79 -5.00 -14.45 -1.95
C GLY A 79 -5.17 -15.00 -0.53
N ASP A 80 -4.54 -16.13 -0.23
CA ASP A 80 -4.55 -16.78 1.08
C ASP A 80 -3.39 -16.36 2.00
N TRP A 81 -2.65 -15.31 1.62
CA TRP A 81 -1.54 -14.80 2.42
C TRP A 81 -2.01 -14.36 3.81
N LYS A 82 -1.20 -14.70 4.81
CA LYS A 82 -1.44 -14.36 6.22
C LYS A 82 -0.19 -13.70 6.77
N GLY A 83 -0.35 -12.47 7.24
CA GLY A 83 0.76 -11.71 7.77
C GLY A 83 0.31 -10.34 8.24
N ALA A 84 1.26 -9.45 8.50
CA ALA A 84 1.01 -8.07 8.87
C ALA A 84 1.08 -7.16 7.63
N LEU A 85 -0.03 -6.52 7.29
CA LEU A 85 -0.12 -5.57 6.20
C LEU A 85 -0.06 -4.13 6.75
N VAL A 86 1.02 -3.43 6.45
CA VAL A 86 1.20 -2.02 6.82
C VAL A 86 0.62 -1.15 5.70
N CYS A 87 -0.48 -0.47 5.98
CA CYS A 87 -1.17 0.36 4.99
C CYS A 87 -1.73 1.64 5.63
N ASP A 88 -2.20 2.58 4.81
CA ASP A 88 -3.05 3.66 5.32
C ASP A 88 -4.43 3.09 5.68
N ASP A 89 -5.15 3.76 6.58
CA ASP A 89 -6.49 3.36 7.06
C ASP A 89 -7.51 3.37 5.90
N PHE A 90 -7.45 2.32 5.10
CA PHE A 90 -8.32 2.15 3.94
C PHE A 90 -9.30 0.98 4.15
N SER A 91 -10.59 1.26 3.93
CA SER A 91 -11.69 0.34 4.22
C SER A 91 -11.59 -1.01 3.49
N ASP A 92 -10.89 -1.07 2.36
CA ASP A 92 -10.80 -2.28 1.55
C ASP A 92 -9.88 -3.33 2.18
N TYR A 93 -8.88 -2.91 2.95
CA TYR A 93 -8.03 -3.83 3.72
C TYR A 93 -8.76 -4.40 4.94
N LYS A 94 -9.73 -3.67 5.51
CA LYS A 94 -10.53 -4.15 6.66
C LYS A 94 -11.30 -5.43 6.36
N GLN A 95 -11.69 -5.65 5.10
CA GLN A 95 -12.30 -6.91 4.68
C GLN A 95 -11.30 -8.07 4.62
N SER A 96 -10.00 -7.79 4.51
CA SER A 96 -8.95 -8.81 4.50
C SER A 96 -8.63 -9.33 5.90
N SER A 97 -8.95 -8.60 6.96
CA SER A 97 -8.76 -9.03 8.36
C SER A 97 -9.56 -10.28 8.71
N THR A 98 -10.70 -10.51 8.05
CA THR A 98 -11.50 -11.74 8.23
C THR A 98 -10.81 -12.99 7.69
N LEU A 99 -9.75 -12.84 6.90
CA LEU A 99 -8.98 -13.92 6.26
C LEU A 99 -7.64 -14.22 6.97
N GLY A 100 -7.38 -13.57 8.12
CA GLY A 100 -6.15 -13.79 8.89
C GLY A 100 -5.01 -12.82 8.55
N VAL A 101 -5.27 -11.75 7.81
CA VAL A 101 -4.34 -10.64 7.61
C VAL A 101 -4.49 -9.66 8.79
N THR A 102 -3.37 -9.34 9.44
CA THR A 102 -3.33 -8.31 10.50
C THR A 102 -3.01 -6.97 9.89
N GLU A 103 -3.93 -6.02 9.97
CA GLU A 103 -3.71 -4.66 9.50
C GLU A 103 -2.90 -3.86 10.52
N ALA A 104 -1.85 -3.18 10.05
CA ALA A 104 -1.06 -2.25 10.83
C ALA A 104 -1.07 -0.86 10.18
N GLY A 105 -1.32 0.18 10.97
CA GLY A 105 -1.35 1.55 10.46
C GLY A 105 0.04 2.04 10.04
N CYS A 106 0.12 2.66 8.88
CA CYS A 106 1.36 3.25 8.38
C CYS A 106 1.73 4.51 9.20
N MET A 107 2.84 4.43 9.93
CA MET A 107 3.33 5.54 10.76
C MET A 107 3.77 6.75 9.93
N ALA A 108 4.20 6.56 8.68
CA ALA A 108 4.54 7.65 7.78
C ALA A 108 3.30 8.50 7.42
N HIS A 109 2.16 7.85 7.16
CA HIS A 109 0.90 8.53 6.91
C HIS A 109 0.38 9.24 8.16
N SER A 110 0.44 8.60 9.32
CA SER A 110 0.09 9.23 10.60
C SER A 110 0.95 10.48 10.85
N ARG A 111 2.27 10.37 10.64
CA ARG A 111 3.19 11.51 10.77
C ARG A 111 2.83 12.65 9.81
N ARG A 112 2.50 12.34 8.55
CA ARG A 112 2.09 13.35 7.56
C ARG A 112 0.84 14.09 8.03
N ARG A 113 -0.18 13.39 8.52
CA ARG A 113 -1.41 14.02 9.04
C ARG A 113 -1.11 15.00 10.19
N PHE A 114 -0.22 14.64 11.11
CA PHE A 114 0.20 15.56 12.19
C PHE A 114 0.99 16.75 11.65
N PHE A 115 1.85 16.53 10.66
CA PHE A 115 2.59 17.61 10.01
C PHE A 115 1.66 18.59 9.29
N ASP A 116 0.68 18.10 8.55
CA ASP A 116 -0.30 18.91 7.83
C ASP A 116 -1.17 19.73 8.79
N LEU A 117 -1.58 19.16 9.93
CA LEU A 117 -2.27 19.89 10.99
C LEU A 117 -1.40 20.98 11.62
N HIS A 118 -0.11 20.73 11.79
CA HIS A 118 0.81 21.76 12.29
C HIS A 118 1.02 22.87 11.27
N ALA A 119 1.24 22.53 9.99
CA ALA A 119 1.43 23.49 8.92
C ALA A 119 0.19 24.35 8.66
N GLY A 120 -1.02 23.73 8.73
CA GLY A 120 -2.28 24.44 8.52
C GLY A 120 -2.73 25.31 9.69
N ASN A 121 -2.65 24.79 10.91
CA ASN A 121 -3.26 25.40 12.10
C ASN A 121 -2.23 25.82 13.17
N LYS A 122 -0.94 25.66 12.93
CA LYS A 122 0.16 25.88 13.91
C LYS A 122 -0.10 25.16 15.25
N SER A 123 -0.71 23.98 15.21
CA SER A 123 -1.05 23.20 16.39
C SER A 123 0.21 22.76 17.13
N GLN A 124 0.37 23.15 18.38
CA GLN A 124 1.50 22.75 19.23
C GLN A 124 1.50 21.25 19.54
N ILE A 125 0.33 20.64 19.67
CA ILE A 125 0.19 19.19 19.92
C ILE A 125 0.69 18.41 18.70
N ALA A 126 0.34 18.87 17.49
CA ALA A 126 0.80 18.24 16.24
C ALA A 126 2.32 18.39 16.04
N ALA A 127 2.95 19.46 16.51
CA ALA A 127 4.39 19.65 16.46
C ALA A 127 5.15 18.66 17.34
N GLN A 128 4.59 18.22 18.46
CA GLN A 128 5.23 17.29 19.40
C GLN A 128 5.10 15.81 18.98
N ALA A 129 4.11 15.46 18.17
CA ALA A 129 3.84 14.09 17.76
C ALA A 129 5.02 13.44 16.98
N PRO A 130 5.68 14.11 16.03
CA PRO A 130 6.83 13.54 15.32
C PRO A 130 8.04 13.23 16.23
N CYS A 131 8.25 14.02 17.27
CA CYS A 131 9.37 13.83 18.20
C CYS A 131 9.21 12.58 19.09
N ARG A 132 7.99 12.26 19.48
CA ARG A 132 7.73 11.06 20.31
C ARG A 132 7.95 9.76 19.54
N GLN A 133 7.75 9.77 18.21
CA GLN A 133 7.98 8.59 17.37
C GLN A 133 9.47 8.29 17.14
N ALA A 134 10.33 9.30 17.18
CA ALA A 134 11.77 9.11 17.05
C ALA A 134 12.40 8.46 18.31
N SER A 135 11.81 8.64 19.48
CA SER A 135 12.33 8.11 20.76
C SER A 135 11.99 6.64 21.02
N VAL A 136 11.03 6.06 20.32
CA VAL A 136 10.65 4.63 20.45
C VAL A 136 11.63 3.69 19.73
N ARG A 137 12.53 4.22 18.93
CA ARG A 137 13.48 3.44 18.11
C ARG A 137 14.80 3.06 18.84
N LEU A 138 14.96 3.38 20.12
CA LEU A 138 16.22 3.23 20.83
C LEU A 138 16.17 2.31 22.07
N SER A 139 15.21 1.40 22.13
CA SER A 139 15.20 0.37 23.17
C SER A 139 14.92 -1.01 22.56
N SER A 140 15.98 -1.58 22.02
CA SER A 140 16.14 -3.02 21.80
C SER A 140 17.51 -3.44 22.25
#